data_a1562f7b4854f4ab12795818caf188dc
#
_entry.id   a1562f7b4854f4ab12795818caf188dc
#
_cell.length_a   1.000
_cell.length_b   1.000
_cell.length_c   1.000
_cell.angle_alpha   90.00
_cell.angle_beta   90.00
_cell.angle_gamma   90.00
#
_symmetry.space_group_name_H-M   'P 1'
#
loop_
_entity.id
_entity.type
_entity.pdbx_description
1 polymer ?
#
loop_
_entity_poly.entity_id
_entity_poly.type
_entity_poly.pdbx_seq_one_letter_code
_entity_poly.pdbx_strand_id
1 'polypeptide(L)'
;MTVTSLLELTITPERLADAERIIDETLVATRAFAGNLGCTVAVDTEDPTHYVVVERWESLAADDAYRAFRATPEGANQLGEITAARVLTRYTDV
;
A
#
# COMPACT_ATOMS: atom_id res chain seq x y z
N MET A 1 5.74 -19.67 2.97
CA MET A 1 6.79 -18.64 3.03
C MET A 1 6.14 -17.28 3.07
N THR A 2 6.69 -16.37 3.85
CA THR A 2 6.18 -15.01 3.93
C THR A 2 6.48 -14.24 2.64
N VAL A 3 5.72 -13.18 2.43
CA VAL A 3 5.80 -12.33 1.24
C VAL A 3 6.02 -10.88 1.68
N THR A 4 6.89 -10.18 0.98
CA THR A 4 7.08 -8.74 1.10
C THR A 4 6.54 -8.10 -0.17
N SER A 5 5.56 -7.21 -0.02
CA SER A 5 4.98 -6.47 -1.13
C SER A 5 5.39 -5.01 -1.05
N LEU A 6 5.90 -4.49 -2.13
CA LEU A 6 6.26 -3.07 -2.25
C LEU A 6 5.24 -2.39 -3.14
N LEU A 7 4.52 -1.44 -2.59
CA LEU A 7 3.60 -0.60 -3.35
C LEU A 7 4.22 0.78 -3.47
N GLU A 8 4.74 1.10 -4.65
CA GLU A 8 5.30 2.42 -4.91
C GLU A 8 4.19 3.34 -5.43
N LEU A 9 4.11 4.52 -4.83
CA LEU A 9 3.10 5.52 -5.15
C LEU A 9 3.77 6.78 -5.64
N THR A 10 3.31 7.29 -6.78
CA THR A 10 3.64 8.65 -7.22
C THR A 10 2.46 9.54 -6.91
N ILE A 11 2.63 10.45 -5.96
CA ILE A 11 1.56 11.33 -5.52
C ILE A 11 1.41 12.49 -6.50
N THR A 12 0.17 12.79 -6.87
CA THR A 12 -0.15 13.99 -7.65
C THR A 12 0.27 15.23 -6.84
N PRO A 13 1.09 16.14 -7.39
CA PRO A 13 1.63 17.26 -6.61
C PRO A 13 0.55 18.11 -5.91
N GLU A 14 -0.60 18.28 -6.51
CA GLU A 14 -1.72 19.05 -5.94
C GLU A 14 -2.33 18.38 -4.71
N ARG A 15 -2.06 17.08 -4.51
CA ARG A 15 -2.62 16.30 -3.40
C ARG A 15 -1.56 15.93 -2.37
N LEU A 16 -0.34 16.48 -2.50
CA LEU A 16 0.77 16.11 -1.61
C LEU A 16 0.47 16.41 -0.14
N ALA A 17 -0.23 17.50 0.15
CA ALA A 17 -0.59 17.87 1.51
C ALA A 17 -1.50 16.84 2.20
N ASP A 18 -2.27 16.07 1.42
CA ASP A 18 -3.21 15.07 1.94
C ASP A 18 -2.61 13.66 1.99
N ALA A 19 -1.42 13.46 1.39
CA ALA A 19 -0.90 12.12 1.13
C ALA A 19 -0.71 11.30 2.40
N GLU A 20 -0.02 11.82 3.41
CA GLU A 20 0.24 11.07 4.64
C GLU A 20 -1.06 10.65 5.33
N ARG A 21 -2.01 11.57 5.45
CA ARG A 21 -3.29 11.28 6.08
C ARG A 21 -4.05 10.18 5.34
N ILE A 22 -4.15 10.28 4.03
CA ILE A 22 -4.91 9.32 3.22
C ILE A 22 -4.22 7.96 3.23
N ILE A 23 -2.89 7.92 3.15
CA ILE A 23 -2.14 6.67 3.24
C ILE A 23 -2.36 6.03 4.62
N ASP A 24 -2.22 6.78 5.70
CA ASP A 24 -2.41 6.26 7.05
C ASP A 24 -3.82 5.71 7.26
N GLU A 25 -4.84 6.42 6.81
CA GLU A 25 -6.23 5.97 6.88
C GLU A 25 -6.43 4.66 6.10
N THR A 26 -5.83 4.56 4.91
CA THR A 26 -5.90 3.36 4.08
C THR A 26 -5.26 2.16 4.78
N LEU A 27 -4.13 2.37 5.44
CA LEU A 27 -3.38 1.28 6.07
C LEU A 27 -4.03 0.71 7.33
N VAL A 28 -5.00 1.38 7.91
CA VAL A 28 -5.78 0.82 9.03
C VAL A 28 -6.41 -0.52 8.62
N ALA A 29 -7.09 -0.56 7.49
CA ALA A 29 -7.70 -1.79 7.00
C ALA A 29 -6.66 -2.81 6.52
N THR A 30 -5.55 -2.34 5.95
CA THR A 30 -4.45 -3.21 5.53
C THR A 30 -3.88 -3.98 6.71
N ARG A 31 -3.58 -3.27 7.81
CA ARG A 31 -3.01 -3.88 9.02
C ARG A 31 -3.98 -4.83 9.72
N ALA A 32 -5.27 -4.60 9.58
CA ALA A 32 -6.30 -5.44 10.18
C ALA A 32 -6.67 -6.65 9.31
N PHE A 33 -6.21 -6.71 8.07
CA PHE A 33 -6.59 -7.78 7.18
C PHE A 33 -5.91 -9.10 7.55
N ALA A 34 -6.65 -10.22 7.42
CA ALA A 34 -6.14 -11.53 7.79
C ALA A 34 -4.85 -11.86 7.01
N GLY A 35 -3.81 -12.26 7.74
CA GLY A 35 -2.52 -12.60 7.16
C GLY A 35 -1.55 -11.44 7.03
N ASN A 36 -1.96 -10.20 7.34
CA ASN A 36 -1.01 -9.10 7.37
C ASN A 36 -0.12 -9.19 8.60
N LEU A 37 1.19 -9.12 8.39
CA LEU A 37 2.20 -9.17 9.45
C LEU A 37 2.72 -7.78 9.83
N GLY A 38 2.24 -6.75 9.14
CA GLY A 38 2.62 -5.37 9.39
C GLY A 38 2.87 -4.63 8.08
N CYS A 39 2.79 -3.32 8.15
CA CYS A 39 3.18 -2.47 7.03
C CYS A 39 3.78 -1.16 7.53
N THR A 40 4.71 -0.63 6.74
CA THR A 40 5.38 0.63 6.99
C THR A 40 5.32 1.49 5.74
N VAL A 41 5.48 2.79 5.94
CA VAL A 41 5.46 3.77 4.85
C VAL A 41 6.76 4.57 4.91
N ALA A 42 7.34 4.81 3.75
CA ALA A 42 8.51 5.67 3.64
C ALA A 42 8.35 6.59 2.44
N VAL A 43 9.00 7.73 2.49
CA VAL A 43 9.04 8.69 1.39
C VAL A 43 10.47 8.80 0.89
N ASP A 44 10.63 8.95 -0.42
CA ASP A 44 11.92 9.12 -1.06
C ASP A 44 12.60 10.38 -0.49
N THR A 45 13.86 10.24 -0.07
CA THR A 45 14.60 11.35 0.53
C THR A 45 14.83 12.51 -0.44
N GLU A 46 14.72 12.26 -1.74
CA GLU A 46 15.01 13.26 -2.78
C GLU A 46 13.76 13.66 -3.57
N ASP A 47 12.64 12.95 -3.39
CA ASP A 47 11.41 13.22 -4.13
C ASP A 47 10.20 13.08 -3.21
N PRO A 48 9.62 14.19 -2.74
CA PRO A 48 8.51 14.15 -1.79
C PRO A 48 7.21 13.59 -2.37
N THR A 49 7.13 13.37 -3.68
CA THR A 49 5.96 12.75 -4.31
C THR A 49 6.07 11.23 -4.42
N HIS A 50 7.24 10.67 -4.14
CA HIS A 50 7.49 9.23 -4.29
C HIS A 50 7.48 8.54 -2.92
N TYR A 51 6.41 7.78 -2.68
CA TYR A 51 6.20 7.02 -1.45
C TYR A 51 6.31 5.53 -1.74
N VAL A 52 6.70 4.76 -0.72
CA VAL A 52 6.62 3.31 -0.78
C VAL A 52 5.89 2.79 0.46
N VAL A 53 4.95 1.88 0.25
CA VAL A 53 4.31 1.11 1.31
C VAL A 53 4.94 -0.27 1.28
N VAL A 54 5.55 -0.68 2.40
CA VAL A 54 6.16 -2.00 2.54
C VAL A 54 5.19 -2.84 3.37
N GLU A 55 4.61 -3.87 2.76
CA GLU A 55 3.63 -4.74 3.39
C GLU A 55 4.21 -6.13 3.56
N ARG A 56 4.00 -6.72 4.72
CA ARG A 56 4.41 -8.09 4.98
C ARG A 56 3.19 -8.97 5.15
N TRP A 57 3.21 -10.12 4.48
CA TRP A 57 2.10 -11.06 4.45
C TRP A 57 2.57 -12.46 4.83
N GLU A 58 1.72 -13.22 5.52
CA GLU A 58 2.06 -14.59 5.91
C GLU A 58 2.21 -15.53 4.71
N SER A 59 1.58 -15.19 3.57
CA SER A 59 1.63 -15.98 2.34
C SER A 59 1.21 -15.13 1.15
N LEU A 60 1.53 -15.61 -0.06
CA LEU A 60 1.03 -14.98 -1.28
C LEU A 60 -0.49 -15.05 -1.36
N ALA A 61 -1.09 -16.14 -0.88
CA ALA A 61 -2.54 -16.29 -0.87
C ALA A 61 -3.21 -15.22 0.00
N ALA A 62 -2.61 -14.83 1.12
CA ALA A 62 -3.14 -13.77 1.98
C ALA A 62 -3.08 -12.41 1.26
N ASP A 63 -1.99 -12.12 0.57
CA ASP A 63 -1.88 -10.90 -0.22
C ASP A 63 -2.88 -10.89 -1.38
N ASP A 64 -3.03 -12.02 -2.08
CA ASP A 64 -4.03 -12.14 -3.16
C ASP A 64 -5.44 -11.86 -2.64
N ALA A 65 -5.79 -12.40 -1.47
CA ALA A 65 -7.09 -12.16 -0.86
C ALA A 65 -7.29 -10.67 -0.52
N TYR A 66 -6.23 -10.02 -0.03
CA TYR A 66 -6.27 -8.59 0.25
C TYR A 66 -6.48 -7.76 -1.02
N ARG A 67 -5.77 -8.09 -2.11
CA ARG A 67 -5.95 -7.37 -3.39
C ARG A 67 -7.38 -7.55 -3.92
N ALA A 68 -7.95 -8.75 -3.79
CA ALA A 68 -9.34 -9.00 -4.16
C ALA A 68 -10.30 -8.17 -3.32
N PHE A 69 -10.06 -8.06 -2.00
CA PHE A 69 -10.85 -7.20 -1.12
C PHE A 69 -10.83 -5.74 -1.56
N ARG A 70 -9.63 -5.21 -1.91
CA ARG A 70 -9.49 -3.82 -2.35
C ARG A 70 -10.23 -3.53 -3.66
N ALA A 71 -10.50 -4.55 -4.47
CA ALA A 71 -11.26 -4.41 -5.71
C ALA A 71 -12.78 -4.40 -5.49
N THR A 72 -13.25 -4.65 -4.26
CA THR A 72 -14.68 -4.59 -3.92
C THR A 72 -15.05 -3.20 -3.43
N PRO A 73 -16.38 -2.85 -3.44
CA PRO A 73 -16.82 -1.57 -2.88
C PRO A 73 -16.48 -1.41 -1.39
N GLU A 74 -16.51 -2.49 -0.60
CA GLU A 74 -16.16 -2.46 0.82
C GLU A 74 -14.68 -2.19 1.05
N GLY A 75 -13.84 -2.59 0.10
CA GLY A 75 -12.39 -2.39 0.15
C GLY A 75 -11.90 -1.14 -0.56
N ALA A 76 -12.79 -0.33 -1.11
CA ALA A 76 -12.41 0.89 -1.82
C ALA A 76 -11.67 1.87 -0.88
N ASN A 77 -10.73 2.62 -1.45
CA ASN A 77 -9.95 3.62 -0.71
C ASN A 77 -9.67 4.82 -1.60
N GLN A 78 -9.01 5.83 -1.04
CA GLN A 78 -8.77 7.10 -1.72
C GLN A 78 -7.39 7.18 -2.42
N LEU A 79 -6.59 6.10 -2.40
CA LEU A 79 -5.25 6.16 -3.01
C LEU A 79 -5.30 6.51 -4.50
N GLY A 80 -6.29 6.01 -5.23
CA GLY A 80 -6.45 6.32 -6.64
C GLY A 80 -6.69 7.80 -6.92
N GLU A 81 -7.27 8.52 -5.96
CA GLU A 81 -7.58 9.95 -6.10
C GLU A 81 -6.35 10.85 -5.94
N ILE A 82 -5.32 10.36 -5.25
CA ILE A 82 -4.12 11.15 -4.93
C ILE A 82 -2.89 10.70 -5.70
N THR A 83 -2.97 9.61 -6.47
CA THR A 83 -1.80 9.06 -7.16
C THR A 83 -1.89 9.25 -8.66
N ALA A 84 -0.75 9.63 -9.26
CA ALA A 84 -0.57 9.66 -10.69
C ALA A 84 -0.15 8.28 -11.23
N ALA A 85 0.54 7.48 -10.39
CA ALA A 85 0.99 6.14 -10.74
C ALA A 85 1.12 5.28 -9.49
N ARG A 86 0.93 3.96 -9.67
CA ARG A 86 1.11 2.95 -8.62
C ARG A 86 1.78 1.74 -9.23
N VAL A 87 2.81 1.21 -8.57
CA VAL A 87 3.51 0.00 -9.00
C VAL A 87 3.57 -0.95 -7.82
N LEU A 88 3.04 -2.15 -8.00
CA LEU A 88 3.09 -3.21 -6.98
C LEU A 88 4.11 -4.26 -7.43
N THR A 89 5.08 -4.55 -6.57
CA THR A 89 6.02 -5.65 -6.76
C THR A 89 5.99 -6.53 -5.52
N ARG A 90 5.89 -7.84 -5.73
CA ARG A 90 5.78 -8.80 -4.63
C ARG A 90 6.97 -9.73 -4.64
N TYR A 91 7.53 -9.97 -3.46
CA TYR A 91 8.72 -10.80 -3.27
C TYR A 91 8.41 -11.92 -2.30
N THR A 92 8.88 -13.11 -2.61
CA THR A 92 8.90 -14.21 -1.64
C THR A 92 10.14 -14.02 -0.77
N ASP A 93 9.97 -13.99 0.54
CA ASP A 93 11.10 -13.88 1.45
C ASP A 93 11.96 -15.15 1.42
N VAL A 94 13.24 -14.99 1.49
CA VAL A 94 14.19 -16.12 1.44
C VAL A 94 14.97 -16.25 2.74
#